data_c689dbc06cfc1992d9d17cfeee448a69
#
_entry.id   c689dbc06cfc1992d9d17cfeee448a69
#
_cell.length_a   1.000
_cell.length_b   1.000
_cell.length_c   1.000
_cell.angle_alpha   90.00
_cell.angle_beta   90.00
_cell.angle_gamma   90.00
#
_symmetry.space_group_name_H-M   'P 1'
#
loop_
_entity.id
_entity.type
_entity.pdbx_description
1 polymer ?
#
loop_
_entity_poly.entity_id
_entity_poly.type
_entity_poly.pdbx_seq_one_letter_code
_entity_poly.pdbx_strand_id
1 'polypeptide(L)'
;MKLDLHSIATTCMMVAVIVFTSCSDDEAINNPTIPEQPEQLTELTAQYNTNIAAYQAMMNGKAEIVDYTSDEKGNYKLQLSNRQIADVYIQTADDKDIPLLGIDKEGYWNYQLEGTSRMLTDTHGNPAPALNKTGKGILTPQIALGEDGCWQVSYNGYQWQRLSDTPAPSLEGKTAVDFSLYRSAVLDEQTNTITLESRTSGSVLKLDTRNNGTAQAWKKFLMNSDDNVL
;
A
#
# COMPACT_ATOMS: atom_id res chain seq x y z
N MET A 1 -52.35 -10.41 -23.21
CA MET A 1 -51.76 -9.12 -22.82
C MET A 1 -50.27 -9.40 -22.50
N LYS A 2 -49.40 -9.09 -23.46
CA LYS A 2 -47.94 -9.34 -23.41
C LYS A 2 -47.30 -8.14 -22.73
N LEU A 3 -46.46 -8.38 -21.74
CA LEU A 3 -45.59 -7.39 -21.18
C LEU A 3 -44.16 -7.79 -21.50
N ASP A 4 -43.51 -6.95 -22.28
CA ASP A 4 -42.11 -7.06 -22.69
C ASP A 4 -41.19 -6.68 -21.57
N LEU A 5 -40.21 -7.54 -21.38
CA LEU A 5 -39.12 -7.36 -20.42
C LEU A 5 -37.85 -6.99 -21.19
N HIS A 6 -37.54 -5.72 -21.31
CA HIS A 6 -36.20 -5.25 -21.69
C HIS A 6 -35.97 -3.83 -21.17
N SER A 7 -35.10 -3.67 -20.23
CA SER A 7 -34.06 -2.62 -20.26
C SER A 7 -33.16 -2.76 -19.03
N ILE A 8 -32.02 -3.38 -19.24
CA ILE A 8 -30.87 -3.25 -18.33
C ILE A 8 -30.20 -1.93 -18.70
N ALA A 9 -30.41 -0.93 -17.88
CA ALA A 9 -29.73 0.35 -18.02
C ALA A 9 -28.31 0.26 -17.45
N THR A 10 -27.35 0.21 -18.35
CA THR A 10 -25.93 0.42 -18.08
C THR A 10 -25.75 1.88 -17.65
N THR A 11 -25.49 2.10 -16.36
CA THR A 11 -25.17 3.46 -15.85
C THR A 11 -23.73 3.77 -16.19
N CYS A 12 -23.56 4.45 -17.32
CA CYS A 12 -22.30 5.08 -17.72
C CYS A 12 -22.13 6.37 -16.91
N MET A 13 -21.13 6.40 -16.02
CA MET A 13 -20.81 7.58 -15.23
C MET A 13 -20.10 8.58 -16.14
N MET A 14 -20.86 9.55 -16.68
CA MET A 14 -20.28 10.68 -17.42
C MET A 14 -19.64 11.65 -16.43
N VAL A 15 -18.34 11.77 -16.51
CA VAL A 15 -17.61 12.92 -15.94
C VAL A 15 -17.95 14.13 -16.79
N ALA A 16 -18.71 15.06 -16.24
CA ALA A 16 -19.01 16.33 -16.89
C ALA A 16 -17.78 17.23 -16.84
N VAL A 17 -17.08 17.35 -17.96
CA VAL A 17 -16.08 18.38 -18.16
C VAL A 17 -16.83 19.69 -18.43
N ILE A 18 -16.84 20.59 -17.43
CA ILE A 18 -17.37 21.95 -17.61
C ILE A 18 -16.29 22.79 -18.29
N VAL A 19 -16.43 22.99 -19.59
CA VAL A 19 -15.60 23.93 -20.32
C VAL A 19 -16.22 25.31 -20.15
N PHE A 20 -15.61 26.17 -19.35
CA PHE A 20 -15.91 27.61 -19.36
C PHE A 20 -15.10 28.28 -20.49
N THR A 21 -15.75 28.57 -21.62
CA THR A 21 -15.23 29.48 -22.58
C THR A 21 -15.58 30.89 -22.12
N SER A 22 -14.62 31.61 -21.57
CA SER A 22 -14.67 33.07 -21.45
C SER A 22 -13.54 33.64 -22.31
N CYS A 23 -13.91 34.30 -23.38
CA CYS A 23 -13.01 35.16 -24.13
C CYS A 23 -12.78 36.44 -23.35
N SER A 24 -11.53 36.79 -23.06
CA SER A 24 -11.02 38.15 -23.07
C SER A 24 -9.49 38.16 -23.05
N ASP A 25 -8.96 39.04 -23.80
CA ASP A 25 -7.61 39.26 -24.31
C ASP A 25 -6.47 39.27 -23.26
N ASP A 26 -5.32 38.82 -23.77
CA ASP A 26 -3.95 39.25 -23.46
C ASP A 26 -3.45 39.16 -22.01
N GLU A 27 -2.80 38.06 -21.73
CA GLU A 27 -1.38 37.94 -21.36
C GLU A 27 -1.05 36.45 -21.26
N ALA A 28 -0.02 36.03 -21.98
CA ALA A 28 0.49 34.66 -21.87
C ALA A 28 1.07 34.47 -20.47
N ILE A 29 0.21 34.10 -19.50
CA ILE A 29 0.63 33.56 -18.25
C ILE A 29 1.23 32.20 -18.64
N ASN A 30 2.58 32.12 -18.61
CA ASN A 30 3.31 30.88 -18.58
C ASN A 30 2.83 30.10 -17.34
N ASN A 31 1.73 29.40 -17.51
CA ASN A 31 1.34 28.38 -16.53
C ASN A 31 2.43 27.30 -16.63
N PRO A 32 3.24 27.08 -15.59
CA PRO A 32 4.18 25.97 -15.63
C PRO A 32 3.33 24.72 -15.87
N THR A 33 3.58 24.04 -16.98
CA THR A 33 2.98 22.76 -17.30
C THR A 33 3.39 21.85 -16.11
N ILE A 34 2.43 21.55 -15.24
CA ILE A 34 2.61 20.59 -14.16
C ILE A 34 2.98 19.29 -14.87
N PRO A 35 4.15 18.70 -14.63
CA PRO A 35 4.45 17.41 -15.22
C PRO A 35 3.40 16.43 -14.73
N GLU A 36 2.57 15.93 -15.65
CA GLU A 36 1.68 14.79 -15.35
C GLU A 36 2.55 13.69 -14.79
N GLN A 37 2.29 13.33 -13.53
CA GLN A 37 2.95 12.17 -12.95
C GLN A 37 2.58 10.96 -13.81
N PRO A 38 3.55 10.10 -14.19
CA PRO A 38 3.25 8.89 -14.91
C PRO A 38 2.15 8.12 -14.15
N GLU A 39 1.08 7.75 -14.83
CA GLU A 39 -0.05 7.00 -14.27
C GLU A 39 0.43 5.79 -13.45
N GLN A 40 1.44 5.11 -13.96
CA GLN A 40 2.12 4.00 -13.30
C GLN A 40 2.66 4.36 -11.90
N LEU A 41 3.23 5.55 -11.71
CA LEU A 41 3.76 5.95 -10.40
C LEU A 41 2.63 6.22 -9.40
N THR A 42 1.52 6.79 -9.87
CA THR A 42 0.33 7.00 -9.05
C THR A 42 -0.24 5.66 -8.57
N GLU A 43 -0.28 4.65 -9.43
CA GLU A 43 -0.71 3.29 -9.06
C GLU A 43 0.24 2.63 -8.06
N LEU A 44 1.56 2.73 -8.27
CA LEU A 44 2.56 2.18 -7.36
C LEU A 44 2.48 2.81 -5.97
N THR A 45 2.33 4.13 -5.88
CA THR A 45 2.18 4.82 -4.60
C THR A 45 0.85 4.49 -3.92
N ALA A 46 -0.25 4.33 -4.66
CA ALA A 46 -1.54 3.90 -4.11
C ALA A 46 -1.47 2.48 -3.55
N GLN A 47 -0.83 1.55 -4.28
CA GLN A 47 -0.59 0.19 -3.80
C GLN A 47 0.30 0.19 -2.56
N TYR A 48 1.36 1.00 -2.54
CA TYR A 48 2.25 1.12 -1.39
C TYR A 48 1.49 1.63 -0.15
N ASN A 49 0.65 2.65 -0.31
CA ASN A 49 -0.19 3.17 0.78
C ASN A 49 -1.18 2.12 1.31
N THR A 50 -1.72 1.28 0.44
CA THR A 50 -2.56 0.14 0.85
C THR A 50 -1.76 -0.86 1.69
N ASN A 51 -0.53 -1.17 1.29
CA ASN A 51 0.36 -2.07 2.03
C ASN A 51 0.79 -1.48 3.38
N ILE A 52 1.03 -0.16 3.48
CA ILE A 52 1.32 0.54 4.74
C ILE A 52 0.16 0.38 5.72
N ALA A 53 -1.07 0.60 5.27
CA ALA A 53 -2.26 0.46 6.11
C ALA A 53 -2.49 -0.99 6.56
N ALA A 54 -2.29 -1.95 5.67
CA ALA A 54 -2.38 -3.38 5.99
C ALA A 54 -1.31 -3.82 6.99
N TYR A 55 -0.05 -3.39 6.79
CA TYR A 55 1.06 -3.64 7.72
C TYR A 55 0.75 -3.11 9.12
N GLN A 56 0.28 -1.86 9.21
CA GLN A 56 -0.12 -1.27 10.49
C GLN A 56 -1.27 -2.04 11.16
N ALA A 57 -2.27 -2.48 10.39
CA ALA A 57 -3.39 -3.25 10.92
C ALA A 57 -2.95 -4.60 11.50
N MET A 58 -2.05 -5.30 10.81
CA MET A 58 -1.46 -6.55 11.28
C MET A 58 -0.61 -6.33 12.55
N MET A 59 0.24 -5.30 12.57
CA MET A 59 1.08 -4.95 13.73
C MET A 59 0.27 -4.56 14.96
N ASN A 60 -0.94 -4.01 14.80
CA ASN A 60 -1.87 -3.69 15.89
C ASN A 60 -2.79 -4.87 16.28
N GLY A 61 -2.67 -6.04 15.65
CA GLY A 61 -3.57 -7.17 15.88
C GLY A 61 -5.02 -6.90 15.45
N LYS A 62 -5.24 -5.94 14.55
CA LYS A 62 -6.56 -5.58 14.02
C LYS A 62 -6.93 -6.32 12.75
N ALA A 63 -5.98 -7.04 12.17
CA ALA A 63 -6.18 -7.84 10.99
C ALA A 63 -5.39 -9.14 11.10
N GLU A 64 -6.06 -10.24 10.78
CA GLU A 64 -5.51 -11.59 10.73
C GLU A 64 -5.50 -12.07 9.29
N ILE A 65 -4.61 -13.00 8.93
CA ILE A 65 -4.59 -13.61 7.61
C ILE A 65 -5.75 -14.62 7.53
N VAL A 66 -6.62 -14.44 6.54
CA VAL A 66 -7.72 -15.37 6.26
C VAL A 66 -7.46 -16.22 5.03
N ASP A 67 -6.64 -15.76 4.10
CA ASP A 67 -6.16 -16.50 2.93
C ASP A 67 -4.83 -15.93 2.43
N TYR A 68 -4.07 -16.71 1.68
CA TYR A 68 -2.85 -16.24 1.04
C TYR A 68 -2.58 -17.01 -0.25
N THR A 69 -1.88 -16.37 -1.16
CA THR A 69 -1.26 -16.99 -2.32
C THR A 69 0.22 -16.62 -2.36
N SER A 70 1.05 -17.49 -2.94
CA SER A 70 2.47 -17.22 -3.15
C SER A 70 2.83 -17.45 -4.62
N ASP A 71 3.86 -16.74 -5.09
CA ASP A 71 4.47 -16.98 -6.37
C ASP A 71 5.80 -17.76 -6.24
N GLU A 72 6.39 -18.14 -7.37
CA GLU A 72 7.67 -18.86 -7.42
C GLU A 72 8.86 -18.03 -6.92
N LYS A 73 8.70 -16.70 -6.80
CA LYS A 73 9.72 -15.76 -6.31
C LYS A 73 9.70 -15.60 -4.80
N GLY A 74 8.72 -16.22 -4.12
CA GLY A 74 8.53 -16.10 -2.68
C GLY A 74 7.77 -14.84 -2.26
N ASN A 75 7.11 -14.15 -3.19
CA ASN A 75 6.19 -13.08 -2.85
C ASN A 75 4.84 -13.66 -2.41
N TYR A 76 4.14 -12.93 -1.55
CA TYR A 76 2.82 -13.34 -1.06
C TYR A 76 1.79 -12.26 -1.31
N LYS A 77 0.57 -12.69 -1.53
CA LYS A 77 -0.62 -11.85 -1.45
C LYS A 77 -1.47 -12.37 -0.28
N LEU A 78 -1.58 -11.57 0.77
CA LEU A 78 -2.29 -11.92 2.00
C LEU A 78 -3.67 -11.27 1.98
N GLN A 79 -4.71 -12.07 2.10
CA GLN A 79 -6.06 -11.57 2.31
C GLN A 79 -6.30 -11.47 3.83
N LEU A 80 -6.74 -10.31 4.29
CA LEU A 80 -6.90 -10.00 5.70
C LEU A 80 -8.37 -10.03 6.14
N SER A 81 -8.62 -10.31 7.42
CA SER A 81 -9.97 -10.39 8.02
C SER A 81 -10.76 -9.08 7.92
N ASN A 82 -10.09 -7.95 7.81
CA ASN A 82 -10.69 -6.64 7.58
C ASN A 82 -10.92 -6.30 6.09
N ARG A 83 -10.81 -7.31 5.20
CA ARG A 83 -10.96 -7.22 3.73
C ARG A 83 -9.83 -6.47 3.00
N GLN A 84 -8.79 -6.05 3.68
CA GLN A 84 -7.60 -5.52 3.02
C GLN A 84 -6.81 -6.66 2.36
N ILE A 85 -6.04 -6.30 1.33
CA ILE A 85 -5.03 -7.17 0.73
C ILE A 85 -3.67 -6.55 1.03
N ALA A 86 -2.74 -7.36 1.55
CA ALA A 86 -1.35 -6.98 1.71
C ALA A 86 -0.51 -7.71 0.65
N ASP A 87 0.08 -6.97 -0.25
CA ASP A 87 1.07 -7.50 -1.18
C ASP A 87 2.44 -7.48 -0.50
N VAL A 88 3.02 -8.66 -0.33
CA VAL A 88 4.32 -8.87 0.30
C VAL A 88 5.32 -9.19 -0.78
N TYR A 89 6.04 -8.19 -1.25
CA TYR A 89 7.16 -8.35 -2.16
C TYR A 89 8.46 -8.43 -1.35
N ILE A 90 9.37 -9.32 -1.75
CA ILE A 90 10.65 -9.47 -1.09
C ILE A 90 11.69 -8.68 -1.84
N GLN A 91 12.27 -7.69 -1.16
CA GLN A 91 13.35 -6.86 -1.67
C GLN A 91 14.52 -6.88 -0.70
N THR A 92 15.69 -7.32 -1.18
CA THR A 92 16.88 -7.46 -0.34
C THR A 92 17.76 -6.21 -0.32
N ALA A 93 17.70 -5.39 -1.37
CA ALA A 93 18.44 -4.14 -1.46
C ALA A 93 17.53 -2.95 -1.09
N ASP A 94 18.07 -2.00 -0.31
CA ASP A 94 17.36 -0.77 0.00
C ASP A 94 17.36 0.16 -1.22
N ASP A 95 16.18 0.61 -1.61
CA ASP A 95 16.02 1.65 -2.62
C ASP A 95 16.22 3.01 -1.94
N LYS A 96 17.15 3.81 -2.46
CA LYS A 96 17.45 5.12 -1.87
C LYS A 96 16.53 6.23 -2.35
N ASP A 97 15.80 5.96 -3.43
CA ASP A 97 14.99 6.95 -4.12
C ASP A 97 13.53 6.96 -3.64
N ILE A 98 13.14 5.95 -2.85
CA ILE A 98 11.79 5.73 -2.37
C ILE A 98 11.77 5.79 -0.83
N PRO A 99 10.79 6.49 -0.20
CA PRO A 99 10.65 6.47 1.25
C PRO A 99 10.24 5.08 1.72
N LEU A 100 11.13 4.34 2.34
CA LEU A 100 10.85 3.03 2.91
C LEU A 100 10.36 3.20 4.35
N LEU A 101 9.10 2.85 4.59
CA LEU A 101 8.48 3.00 5.90
C LEU A 101 8.70 1.78 6.79
N GLY A 102 8.76 2.02 8.09
CA GLY A 102 8.81 0.98 9.12
C GLY A 102 8.22 1.47 10.43
N ILE A 103 8.02 0.53 11.36
CA ILE A 103 7.56 0.83 12.71
C ILE A 103 8.66 0.40 13.67
N ASP A 104 9.14 1.33 14.49
CA ASP A 104 10.17 1.05 15.46
C ASP A 104 9.67 0.23 16.67
N LYS A 105 10.58 -0.16 17.55
CA LYS A 105 10.26 -0.95 18.75
C LYS A 105 9.41 -0.19 19.76
N GLU A 106 9.42 1.14 19.73
CA GLU A 106 8.60 2.01 20.56
C GLU A 106 7.17 2.16 20.00
N GLY A 107 6.96 1.82 18.72
CA GLY A 107 5.65 1.86 18.05
C GLY A 107 5.38 3.14 17.30
N TYR A 108 6.41 3.82 16.86
CA TYR A 108 6.31 5.01 16.03
C TYR A 108 6.75 4.72 14.59
N TRP A 109 6.21 5.50 13.65
CA TRP A 109 6.61 5.45 12.26
C TRP A 109 8.00 6.05 12.06
N ASN A 110 8.83 5.36 11.30
CA ASN A 110 10.06 5.87 10.73
C ASN A 110 10.09 5.63 9.22
N TYR A 111 11.02 6.29 8.55
CA TYR A 111 11.28 6.05 7.14
C TYR A 111 12.78 6.14 6.85
N GLN A 112 13.19 5.46 5.80
CA GLN A 112 14.52 5.59 5.23
C GLN A 112 14.39 6.19 3.83
N LEU A 113 15.12 7.25 3.56
CA LEU A 113 15.20 7.92 2.27
C LEU A 113 16.62 8.45 2.09
N GLU A 114 17.18 8.34 0.88
CA GLU A 114 18.55 8.76 0.57
C GLU A 114 19.60 8.15 1.50
N GLY A 115 19.35 6.91 1.97
CA GLY A 115 20.23 6.19 2.90
C GLY A 115 20.20 6.74 4.35
N THR A 116 19.30 7.68 4.64
CA THR A 116 19.13 8.25 5.99
C THR A 116 17.82 7.80 6.61
N SER A 117 17.89 7.28 7.84
CA SER A 117 16.71 6.93 8.64
C SER A 117 16.24 8.13 9.45
N ARG A 118 14.94 8.42 9.39
CA ARG A 118 14.31 9.54 10.11
C ARG A 118 12.99 9.10 10.72
N MET A 119 12.59 9.75 11.82
CA MET A 119 11.26 9.58 12.41
C MET A 119 10.23 10.34 11.61
N LEU A 120 9.05 9.72 11.33
CA LEU A 120 7.89 10.47 10.87
C LEU A 120 7.29 11.26 12.04
N THR A 121 6.88 12.49 11.77
CA THR A 121 6.26 13.36 12.77
C THR A 121 4.82 13.72 12.37
N ASP A 122 3.99 13.97 13.39
CA ASP A 122 2.67 14.57 13.19
C ASP A 122 2.79 16.06 12.79
N THR A 123 1.66 16.72 12.59
CA THR A 123 1.60 18.15 12.22
C THR A 123 2.13 19.10 13.30
N HIS A 124 2.39 18.60 14.51
CA HIS A 124 2.95 19.35 15.64
C HIS A 124 4.45 19.03 15.87
N GLY A 125 5.05 18.20 15.02
CA GLY A 125 6.45 17.79 15.16
C GLY A 125 6.69 16.66 16.17
N ASN A 126 5.64 16.04 16.72
CA ASN A 126 5.81 14.89 17.60
C ASN A 126 5.95 13.60 16.79
N PRO A 127 6.65 12.56 17.31
CA PRO A 127 6.70 11.26 16.68
C PRO A 127 5.33 10.72 16.33
N ALA A 128 5.12 10.29 15.09
CA ALA A 128 3.85 9.78 14.59
C ALA A 128 3.57 8.38 15.13
N PRO A 129 2.54 8.18 15.98
CA PRO A 129 2.27 6.89 16.58
C PRO A 129 1.67 5.92 15.56
N ALA A 130 2.31 4.77 15.42
CA ALA A 130 1.89 3.69 14.54
C ALA A 130 1.09 2.61 15.28
N LEU A 131 1.43 2.36 16.54
CA LEU A 131 0.84 1.28 17.34
C LEU A 131 0.06 1.82 18.54
N ASN A 132 -1.01 1.11 18.90
CA ASN A 132 -1.84 1.44 20.08
C ASN A 132 -1.07 1.47 21.40
N LYS A 133 0.05 0.75 21.49
CA LYS A 133 0.90 0.69 22.70
C LYS A 133 1.52 2.03 23.08
N THR A 134 1.51 3.02 22.19
CA THR A 134 2.04 4.36 22.50
C THR A 134 1.13 5.16 23.45
N GLY A 135 -0.09 4.68 23.70
CA GLY A 135 -1.11 5.41 24.47
C GLY A 135 -1.70 6.65 23.77
N LYS A 136 -1.32 6.86 22.50
CA LYS A 136 -1.81 7.93 21.63
C LYS A 136 -2.70 7.36 20.52
N GLY A 137 -3.50 8.21 19.88
CA GLY A 137 -4.23 7.82 18.68
C GLY A 137 -3.24 7.45 17.57
N ILE A 138 -3.47 6.33 16.87
CA ILE A 138 -2.62 5.90 15.77
C ILE A 138 -2.82 6.78 14.54
N LEU A 139 -1.73 7.02 13.82
CA LEU A 139 -1.70 7.72 12.54
C LEU A 139 -1.29 6.73 11.45
N THR A 140 -1.98 6.77 10.31
CA THR A 140 -1.64 5.96 9.13
C THR A 140 -1.10 6.89 8.05
N PRO A 141 0.20 6.82 7.72
CA PRO A 141 0.78 7.68 6.71
C PRO A 141 0.35 7.27 5.30
N GLN A 142 0.17 8.26 4.46
CA GLN A 142 0.04 8.16 3.02
C GLN A 142 1.24 8.87 2.39
N ILE A 143 1.89 8.23 1.45
CA ILE A 143 3.05 8.78 0.74
C ILE A 143 2.62 9.18 -0.66
N ALA A 144 3.07 10.31 -1.12
CA ALA A 144 2.89 10.77 -2.50
C ALA A 144 4.11 11.56 -2.96
N LEU A 145 4.25 11.69 -4.27
CA LEU A 145 5.17 12.62 -4.88
C LEU A 145 4.42 13.94 -5.08
N GLY A 146 4.97 15.05 -4.59
CA GLY A 146 4.41 16.37 -4.79
C GLY A 146 4.62 16.89 -6.22
N GLU A 147 3.97 18.00 -6.58
CA GLU A 147 4.11 18.65 -7.87
C GLU A 147 5.56 19.10 -8.17
N ASP A 148 6.31 19.37 -7.12
CA ASP A 148 7.72 19.75 -7.18
C ASP A 148 8.67 18.53 -7.29
N GLY A 149 8.12 17.32 -7.43
CA GLY A 149 8.87 16.07 -7.47
C GLY A 149 9.43 15.62 -6.14
N CYS A 150 9.12 16.29 -5.02
CA CYS A 150 9.58 15.89 -3.69
C CYS A 150 8.62 14.91 -3.03
N TRP A 151 9.16 13.91 -2.34
CA TRP A 151 8.36 13.00 -1.53
C TRP A 151 7.68 13.72 -0.37
N GLN A 152 6.42 13.38 -0.14
CA GLN A 152 5.57 13.96 0.89
C GLN A 152 4.81 12.88 1.65
N VAL A 153 4.43 13.19 2.90
CA VAL A 153 3.59 12.35 3.74
C VAL A 153 2.36 13.13 4.20
N SER A 154 1.23 12.45 4.29
CA SER A 154 0.00 12.95 4.89
C SER A 154 -0.64 11.90 5.79
N TYR A 155 -1.42 12.32 6.79
CA TYR A 155 -2.21 11.45 7.65
C TYR A 155 -3.72 11.62 7.45
N ASN A 156 -4.13 12.58 6.62
CA ASN A 156 -5.54 12.92 6.35
C ASN A 156 -5.84 13.12 4.87
N GLY A 157 -4.83 13.01 3.99
CA GLY A 157 -4.95 13.21 2.54
C GLY A 157 -5.03 14.67 2.09
N TYR A 158 -5.02 15.64 3.02
CA TYR A 158 -5.17 17.06 2.70
C TYR A 158 -3.95 17.90 3.09
N GLN A 159 -3.32 17.58 4.19
CA GLN A 159 -2.14 18.29 4.70
C GLN A 159 -0.91 17.43 4.44
N TRP A 160 -0.05 17.90 3.54
CA TRP A 160 1.15 17.19 3.11
C TRP A 160 2.40 17.85 3.69
N GLN A 161 3.30 17.03 4.22
CA GLN A 161 4.60 17.43 4.75
C GLN A 161 5.69 16.82 3.88
N ARG A 162 6.72 17.59 3.55
CA ARG A 162 7.86 17.10 2.79
C ARG A 162 8.69 16.11 3.58
N LEU A 163 9.13 15.04 2.92
CA LEU A 163 10.09 14.07 3.43
C LEU A 163 11.53 14.36 2.96
N SER A 164 11.68 15.07 1.83
CA SER A 164 12.96 15.53 1.28
C SER A 164 12.85 16.95 0.76
N ASP A 165 13.98 17.66 0.71
CA ASP A 165 14.09 18.99 0.11
C ASP A 165 14.52 18.92 -1.35
N THR A 166 14.94 17.72 -1.83
CA THR A 166 15.35 17.47 -3.20
C THR A 166 14.29 16.66 -3.92
N PRO A 167 14.00 16.97 -5.20
CA PRO A 167 13.15 16.13 -6.01
C PRO A 167 13.69 14.70 -6.08
N ALA A 168 12.80 13.72 -6.09
CA ALA A 168 13.16 12.33 -6.33
C ALA A 168 13.82 12.22 -7.72
N PRO A 169 14.84 11.36 -7.87
CA PRO A 169 15.38 11.06 -9.20
C PRO A 169 14.30 10.36 -10.04
N SER A 170 14.62 10.11 -11.32
CA SER A 170 13.69 9.40 -12.19
C SER A 170 13.25 8.07 -11.56
N LEU A 171 11.94 7.89 -11.42
CA LEU A 171 11.32 6.66 -10.94
C LEU A 171 10.89 5.75 -12.11
N GLU A 172 11.35 6.05 -13.32
CA GLU A 172 11.11 5.21 -14.50
C GLU A 172 11.67 3.80 -14.29
N GLY A 173 10.87 2.80 -14.62
CA GLY A 173 11.23 1.38 -14.45
C GLY A 173 11.10 0.84 -13.03
N LYS A 174 10.72 1.66 -12.05
CA LYS A 174 10.38 1.17 -10.70
C LYS A 174 9.12 0.31 -10.74
N THR A 175 9.09 -0.68 -9.87
CA THR A 175 8.02 -1.68 -9.77
C THR A 175 7.51 -1.77 -8.34
N ALA A 176 6.43 -2.51 -8.11
CA ALA A 176 5.89 -2.75 -6.78
C ALA A 176 6.90 -3.38 -5.79
N VAL A 177 7.90 -4.12 -6.31
CA VAL A 177 8.98 -4.70 -5.49
C VAL A 177 9.85 -3.62 -4.87
N ASP A 178 10.10 -2.51 -5.59
CA ASP A 178 10.91 -1.40 -5.09
C ASP A 178 10.21 -0.68 -3.93
N PHE A 179 8.87 -0.67 -3.93
CA PHE A 179 8.02 -0.14 -2.88
C PHE A 179 7.69 -1.16 -1.77
N SER A 180 8.45 -2.24 -1.64
CA SER A 180 8.18 -3.24 -0.60
C SER A 180 8.46 -2.72 0.81
N LEU A 181 7.61 -3.12 1.76
CA LEU A 181 7.84 -2.93 3.20
C LEU A 181 8.68 -4.07 3.82
N TYR A 182 8.89 -5.16 3.08
CA TYR A 182 9.41 -6.40 3.62
C TYR A 182 10.73 -6.80 2.99
N ARG A 183 11.66 -7.26 3.82
CA ARG A 183 12.93 -7.86 3.42
C ARG A 183 12.81 -9.36 3.24
N SER A 184 12.03 -10.02 4.09
CA SER A 184 11.80 -11.45 4.02
C SER A 184 10.39 -11.82 4.43
N ALA A 185 9.91 -12.94 3.87
CA ALA A 185 8.69 -13.59 4.29
C ALA A 185 8.95 -15.11 4.28
N VAL A 186 8.69 -15.76 5.41
CA VAL A 186 8.91 -17.21 5.57
C VAL A 186 7.63 -17.84 6.10
N LEU A 187 7.08 -18.78 5.32
CA LEU A 187 5.98 -19.63 5.73
C LEU A 187 6.54 -20.89 6.40
N ASP A 188 6.13 -21.12 7.63
CA ASP A 188 6.33 -22.38 8.35
C ASP A 188 5.02 -23.17 8.29
N GLU A 189 4.99 -24.19 7.42
CA GLU A 189 3.82 -25.03 7.22
C GLU A 189 3.54 -25.94 8.42
N GLN A 190 4.52 -26.22 9.27
CA GLN A 190 4.34 -27.06 10.46
C GLN A 190 3.59 -26.29 11.56
N THR A 191 3.94 -25.04 11.74
CA THR A 191 3.29 -24.15 12.72
C THR A 191 2.15 -23.32 12.13
N ASN A 192 1.97 -23.36 10.81
CA ASN A 192 1.04 -22.49 10.07
C ASN A 192 1.26 -21.01 10.39
N THR A 193 2.51 -20.57 10.33
CA THR A 193 2.89 -19.20 10.67
C THR A 193 3.65 -18.57 9.50
N ILE A 194 3.25 -17.36 9.10
CA ILE A 194 4.07 -16.50 8.23
C ILE A 194 4.86 -15.55 9.12
N THR A 195 6.17 -15.52 8.91
CA THR A 195 7.08 -14.57 9.55
C THR A 195 7.50 -13.54 8.51
N LEU A 196 7.18 -12.26 8.76
CA LEU A 196 7.53 -11.12 7.91
C LEU A 196 8.59 -10.27 8.61
N GLU A 197 9.66 -9.91 7.91
CA GLU A 197 10.71 -9.01 8.39
C GLU A 197 10.61 -7.66 7.66
N SER A 198 10.54 -6.56 8.42
CA SER A 198 10.52 -5.21 7.86
C SER A 198 11.90 -4.81 7.31
N ARG A 199 11.93 -4.04 6.20
CA ARG A 199 13.17 -3.54 5.59
C ARG A 199 13.89 -2.51 6.45
N THR A 200 13.16 -1.62 7.09
CA THR A 200 13.74 -0.43 7.75
C THR A 200 13.97 -0.62 9.24
N SER A 201 13.05 -1.25 9.93
CA SER A 201 13.09 -1.36 11.39
C SER A 201 13.69 -2.66 11.91
N GLY A 202 13.88 -3.66 11.03
CA GLY A 202 14.19 -5.03 11.44
C GLY A 202 13.12 -5.67 12.32
N SER A 203 11.93 -5.05 12.41
CA SER A 203 10.80 -5.60 13.15
C SER A 203 10.33 -6.88 12.49
N VAL A 204 10.07 -7.90 13.32
CA VAL A 204 9.58 -9.20 12.88
C VAL A 204 8.12 -9.33 13.30
N LEU A 205 7.26 -9.60 12.33
CA LEU A 205 5.84 -9.86 12.53
C LEU A 205 5.57 -11.33 12.27
N LYS A 206 5.04 -12.05 13.27
CA LYS A 206 4.60 -13.45 13.15
C LYS A 206 3.09 -13.50 13.12
N LEU A 207 2.54 -14.07 12.07
CA LEU A 207 1.11 -14.14 11.82
C LEU A 207 0.67 -15.60 11.69
N ASP A 208 -0.39 -15.93 12.38
CA ASP A 208 -1.02 -17.25 12.31
C ASP A 208 -1.85 -17.38 11.03
N THR A 209 -1.65 -18.44 10.27
CA THR A 209 -2.38 -18.75 9.04
C THR A 209 -3.36 -19.92 9.22
N ARG A 210 -3.63 -20.36 10.45
CA ARG A 210 -4.50 -21.52 10.73
C ARG A 210 -5.94 -21.34 10.24
N ASN A 211 -6.42 -20.12 10.16
CA ASN A 211 -7.73 -19.83 9.57
C ASN A 211 -7.79 -20.16 8.06
N ASN A 212 -6.62 -20.30 7.44
CA ASN A 212 -6.47 -20.69 6.04
C ASN A 212 -6.68 -22.20 5.79
N GLY A 213 -6.48 -23.04 6.82
CA GLY A 213 -6.62 -24.50 6.72
C GLY A 213 -8.02 -24.94 6.26
N THR A 214 -9.05 -24.19 6.64
CA THR A 214 -10.43 -24.49 6.22
C THR A 214 -10.66 -24.15 4.73
N ALA A 215 -10.15 -23.01 4.26
CA ALA A 215 -10.28 -22.62 2.88
C ALA A 215 -9.41 -23.47 1.93
N GLN A 216 -8.21 -23.86 2.34
CA GLN A 216 -7.36 -24.77 1.58
C GLN A 216 -7.90 -26.21 1.60
N ALA A 217 -8.45 -26.68 2.72
CA ALA A 217 -9.11 -27.97 2.80
C ALA A 217 -10.31 -28.05 1.86
N TRP A 218 -11.11 -26.98 1.76
CA TRP A 218 -12.21 -26.87 0.79
C TRP A 218 -11.73 -26.81 -0.65
N LYS A 219 -10.66 -26.05 -0.95
CA LYS A 219 -10.07 -26.04 -2.29
C LYS A 219 -9.55 -27.41 -2.70
N LYS A 220 -8.84 -28.10 -1.80
CA LYS A 220 -8.34 -29.45 -2.04
C LYS A 220 -9.46 -30.48 -2.18
N PHE A 221 -10.55 -30.33 -1.42
CA PHE A 221 -11.75 -31.15 -1.54
C PHE A 221 -12.45 -30.92 -2.87
N LEU A 222 -12.62 -29.68 -3.32
CA LEU A 222 -13.24 -29.36 -4.60
C LEU A 222 -12.40 -29.83 -5.79
N MET A 223 -11.05 -29.68 -5.74
CA MET A 223 -10.16 -30.16 -6.80
C MET A 223 -10.15 -31.71 -6.88
N ASN A 224 -10.29 -32.40 -5.77
CA ASN A 224 -10.35 -33.87 -5.75
C ASN A 224 -11.77 -34.41 -6.11
N SER A 225 -12.81 -33.58 -6.09
CA SER A 225 -14.16 -34.01 -6.50
C SER A 225 -14.34 -33.96 -8.02
N ASP A 226 -13.54 -33.14 -8.74
CA ASP A 226 -13.58 -33.05 -10.20
C ASP A 226 -12.87 -34.24 -10.88
N ASP A 227 -11.96 -34.93 -10.16
CA ASP A 227 -11.27 -36.13 -10.68
C ASP A 227 -12.09 -37.45 -10.55
N ASN A 228 -13.30 -37.41 -9.96
CA ASN A 228 -14.14 -38.58 -9.73
C ASN A 228 -15.46 -38.56 -10.51
N VAL A 229 -15.54 -37.81 -11.59
CA VAL A 229 -16.68 -37.94 -12.54
C VAL A 229 -16.20 -38.75 -13.74
N LEU A 230 -16.35 -40.07 -13.64
CA LEU A 230 -16.41 -41.02 -14.74
C LEU A 230 -17.86 -41.33 -15.07
#